data_d2881b10fbdbdc57fbe0c7b61a25bc25
#
_entry.id   d2881b10fbdbdc57fbe0c7b61a25bc25
#
_cell.length_a   1.000
_cell.length_b   1.000
_cell.length_c   1.000
_cell.angle_alpha   90.00
_cell.angle_beta   90.00
_cell.angle_gamma   90.00
#
_symmetry.space_group_name_H-M   'P 1'
#
loop_
_entity.id
_entity.type
_entity.pdbx_description
1 polymer ?
#
loop_
_entity_poly.entity_id
_entity_poly.type
_entity_poly.pdbx_seq_one_letter_code
_entity_poly.pdbx_strand_id
1 'polypeptide(L)'
;MQTSQAGKDLIKQYEGLKLTAYKCSAGKDTIGYGHTHGVKPGDRITKAQADALLDEDLAVVELTVSTAIKRPMNPHQFDALAFNIGGAAFAGSTLVKKFNTGDIQGASDEFPRWCHCGGDVVPGLVKRRAAEREMFLR
;
A
#
# COMPACT_ATOMS: atom_id res chain seq x y z
N MET A 1 -11.75 9.50 -4.37
CA MET A 1 -11.05 9.89 -3.13
C MET A 1 -9.54 9.87 -3.36
N GLN A 2 -8.82 10.59 -2.56
CA GLN A 2 -7.36 10.63 -2.58
C GLN A 2 -6.82 10.27 -1.19
N THR A 3 -5.59 9.73 -1.17
CA THR A 3 -4.89 9.43 0.09
C THR A 3 -4.63 10.73 0.84
N SER A 4 -4.94 10.77 2.14
CA SER A 4 -4.70 11.93 2.98
C SER A 4 -3.19 12.13 3.21
N GLN A 5 -2.80 13.33 3.67
CA GLN A 5 -1.41 13.58 4.03
C GLN A 5 -0.94 12.64 5.16
N ALA A 6 -1.81 12.38 6.14
CA ALA A 6 -1.50 11.42 7.21
C ALA A 6 -1.27 10.01 6.66
N GLY A 7 -2.05 9.58 5.68
CA GLY A 7 -1.85 8.30 5.01
C GLY A 7 -0.53 8.26 4.25
N LYS A 8 -0.19 9.32 3.52
CA LYS A 8 1.11 9.42 2.82
C LYS A 8 2.29 9.39 3.79
N ASP A 9 2.18 10.09 4.91
CA ASP A 9 3.24 10.12 5.93
C ASP A 9 3.46 8.74 6.53
N LEU A 10 2.39 7.97 6.75
CA LEU A 10 2.50 6.60 7.25
C LEU A 10 3.18 5.69 6.22
N ILE A 11 2.83 5.82 4.94
CA ILE A 11 3.49 5.08 3.85
C ILE A 11 4.99 5.38 3.85
N LYS A 12 5.36 6.66 3.90
CA LYS A 12 6.76 7.08 3.93
C LYS A 12 7.51 6.50 5.12
N GLN A 13 6.87 6.45 6.28
CA GLN A 13 7.46 5.89 7.50
C GLN A 13 7.79 4.40 7.33
N TYR A 14 6.89 3.62 6.74
CA TYR A 14 7.10 2.18 6.56
C TYR A 14 7.99 1.84 5.37
N GLU A 15 7.87 2.56 4.26
CA GLU A 15 8.69 2.32 3.07
C GLU A 15 10.13 2.79 3.26
N GLY A 16 10.31 3.90 3.96
CA GLY A 16 11.61 4.58 4.06
C GLY A 16 12.03 5.21 2.74
N LEU A 17 12.93 6.18 2.80
CA LEU A 17 13.41 6.89 1.63
C LEU A 17 14.76 6.34 1.18
N LYS A 18 14.84 5.93 -0.09
CA LYS A 18 16.09 5.52 -0.74
C LYS A 18 16.30 6.35 -2.01
N LEU A 19 17.36 7.14 -2.05
CA LEU A 19 17.68 7.98 -3.19
C LEU A 19 18.49 7.27 -4.27
N THR A 20 18.98 6.08 -3.99
CA THR A 20 19.70 5.23 -4.94
C THR A 20 18.98 3.89 -5.07
N ALA A 21 18.89 3.39 -6.30
CA ALA A 21 18.21 2.11 -6.56
C ALA A 21 18.83 0.96 -5.77
N TYR A 22 17.98 0.10 -5.26
CA TYR A 22 18.38 -1.10 -4.52
C TYR A 22 17.45 -2.25 -4.89
N LYS A 23 17.83 -3.47 -4.54
CA LYS A 23 16.97 -4.64 -4.70
C LYS A 23 16.11 -4.81 -3.45
N CYS A 24 14.78 -4.84 -3.61
CA CYS A 24 13.89 -5.14 -2.51
C CYS A 24 13.90 -6.66 -2.18
N SER A 25 13.19 -7.07 -1.13
CA SER A 25 13.10 -8.47 -0.72
C SER A 25 12.54 -9.39 -1.80
N ALA A 26 11.75 -8.86 -2.73
CA ALA A 26 11.23 -9.59 -3.90
C ALA A 26 12.19 -9.60 -5.08
N GLY A 27 13.39 -9.03 -4.96
CA GLY A 27 14.42 -8.99 -6.01
C GLY A 27 14.18 -7.94 -7.09
N LYS A 28 13.26 -6.99 -6.89
CA LYS A 28 12.98 -5.92 -7.85
C LYS A 28 13.84 -4.70 -7.57
N ASP A 29 14.31 -4.04 -8.63
CA ASP A 29 14.97 -2.74 -8.52
C ASP A 29 13.96 -1.71 -8.02
N THR A 30 14.29 -1.04 -6.93
CA THR A 30 13.39 -0.18 -6.17
C THR A 30 14.09 1.12 -5.83
N ILE A 31 13.35 2.24 -5.83
CA ILE A 31 13.89 3.56 -5.49
C ILE A 31 12.82 4.41 -4.81
N GLY A 32 13.21 5.48 -4.14
CA GLY A 32 12.30 6.41 -3.48
C GLY A 32 11.56 5.75 -2.31
N TYR A 33 10.25 5.84 -2.31
CA TYR A 33 9.36 5.22 -1.31
C TYR A 33 8.73 3.94 -1.85
N GLY A 34 9.57 3.01 -2.30
CA GLY A 34 9.08 1.73 -2.80
C GLY A 34 8.66 1.73 -4.27
N HIS A 35 9.08 2.73 -5.05
CA HIS A 35 8.79 2.78 -6.47
C HIS A 35 9.60 1.74 -7.25
N THR A 36 8.95 0.97 -8.11
CA THR A 36 9.60 -0.12 -8.87
C THR A 36 9.51 0.03 -10.38
N HIS A 37 8.57 0.83 -10.89
CA HIS A 37 8.34 0.95 -12.33
C HIS A 37 9.49 1.69 -13.02
N GLY A 38 10.12 1.04 -14.01
CA GLY A 38 11.18 1.66 -14.81
C GLY A 38 12.50 1.89 -14.08
N VAL A 39 12.67 1.32 -12.89
CA VAL A 39 13.90 1.49 -12.09
C VAL A 39 14.98 0.55 -12.60
N LYS A 40 16.20 1.08 -12.74
CA LYS A 40 17.38 0.34 -13.19
C LYS A 40 18.48 0.39 -12.12
N PRO A 41 19.35 -0.62 -12.04
CA PRO A 41 20.51 -0.57 -11.14
C PRO A 41 21.33 0.71 -11.37
N GLY A 42 21.70 1.38 -10.28
CA GLY A 42 22.49 2.61 -10.33
C GLY A 42 21.69 3.90 -10.46
N ASP A 43 20.37 3.83 -10.64
CA ASP A 43 19.52 5.02 -10.71
C ASP A 43 19.59 5.82 -9.40
N ARG A 44 19.55 7.14 -9.54
CA ARG A 44 19.55 8.09 -8.43
C ARG A 44 18.46 9.14 -8.65
N ILE A 45 17.80 9.54 -7.56
CA ILE A 45 16.77 10.58 -7.57
C ILE A 45 16.95 11.53 -6.38
N THR A 46 16.29 12.68 -6.47
CA THR A 46 16.19 13.63 -5.35
C THR A 46 14.98 13.27 -4.47
N LYS A 47 14.90 13.87 -3.28
CA LYS A 47 13.73 13.73 -2.41
C LYS A 47 12.46 14.23 -3.10
N ALA A 48 12.54 15.35 -3.82
CA ALA A 48 11.39 15.89 -4.56
C ALA A 48 10.91 14.91 -5.65
N GLN A 49 11.84 14.24 -6.34
CA GLN A 49 11.49 13.21 -7.31
C GLN A 49 10.86 11.99 -6.63
N ALA A 50 11.36 11.60 -5.45
CA ALA A 50 10.77 10.50 -4.68
C ALA A 50 9.34 10.82 -4.27
N ASP A 51 9.06 12.04 -3.83
CA ASP A 51 7.70 12.48 -3.48
C ASP A 51 6.77 12.44 -4.70
N ALA A 52 7.26 12.90 -5.87
CA ALA A 52 6.47 12.86 -7.11
C ALA A 52 6.18 11.43 -7.56
N LEU A 53 7.14 10.52 -7.45
CA LEU A 53 6.95 9.11 -7.79
C LEU A 53 5.93 8.44 -6.86
N LEU A 54 5.95 8.77 -5.57
CA LEU A 54 4.94 8.27 -4.63
C LEU A 54 3.54 8.74 -5.02
N ASP A 55 3.38 9.99 -5.40
CA ASP A 55 2.09 10.54 -5.84
C ASP A 55 1.60 9.84 -7.11
N GLU A 56 2.48 9.55 -8.07
CA GLU A 56 2.15 8.78 -9.27
C GLU A 56 1.69 7.36 -8.93
N ASP A 57 2.43 6.67 -8.06
CA ASP A 57 2.10 5.31 -7.64
C ASP A 57 0.77 5.28 -6.90
N LEU A 58 0.52 6.25 -6.02
CA LEU A 58 -0.72 6.36 -5.29
C LEU A 58 -1.92 6.64 -6.20
N ALA A 59 -1.74 7.41 -7.27
CA ALA A 59 -2.83 7.67 -8.23
C ALA A 59 -3.36 6.36 -8.83
N VAL A 60 -2.46 5.43 -9.17
CA VAL A 60 -2.84 4.11 -9.69
C VAL A 60 -3.56 3.29 -8.62
N VAL A 61 -3.02 3.26 -7.41
CA VAL A 61 -3.62 2.54 -6.28
C VAL A 61 -4.98 3.11 -5.91
N GLU A 62 -5.11 4.43 -5.88
CA GLU A 62 -6.36 5.13 -5.58
C GLU A 62 -7.45 4.77 -6.59
N LEU A 63 -7.11 4.70 -7.86
CA LEU A 63 -8.02 4.27 -8.91
C LEU A 63 -8.46 2.81 -8.71
N THR A 64 -7.53 1.93 -8.38
CA THR A 64 -7.81 0.52 -8.12
C THR A 64 -8.76 0.36 -6.94
N VAL A 65 -8.51 1.05 -5.83
CA VAL A 65 -9.38 1.01 -4.65
C VAL A 65 -10.76 1.56 -4.96
N SER A 66 -10.83 2.71 -5.61
CA SER A 66 -12.10 3.35 -5.96
C SER A 66 -12.95 2.51 -6.92
N THR A 67 -12.29 1.75 -7.80
CA THR A 67 -12.99 0.86 -8.74
C THR A 67 -13.46 -0.42 -8.07
N ALA A 68 -12.65 -1.01 -7.20
CA ALA A 68 -12.96 -2.29 -6.54
C ALA A 68 -14.00 -2.15 -5.43
N ILE A 69 -13.98 -1.05 -4.69
CA ILE A 69 -14.88 -0.83 -3.56
C ILE A 69 -16.18 -0.22 -4.06
N LYS A 70 -17.30 -0.87 -3.75
CA LYS A 70 -18.65 -0.51 -4.22
C LYS A 70 -19.49 0.16 -3.14
N ARG A 71 -18.92 0.47 -1.99
CA ARG A 71 -19.61 1.11 -0.85
C ARG A 71 -18.85 2.38 -0.46
N PRO A 72 -19.54 3.35 0.19
CA PRO A 72 -18.85 4.53 0.73
C PRO A 72 -17.75 4.15 1.71
N MET A 73 -16.64 4.88 1.66
CA MET A 73 -15.51 4.73 2.58
C MET A 73 -15.29 6.04 3.32
N ASN A 74 -14.93 5.95 4.61
CA ASN A 74 -14.39 7.13 5.30
C ASN A 74 -12.91 7.32 4.91
N PRO A 75 -12.31 8.49 5.20
CA PRO A 75 -10.91 8.75 4.82
C PRO A 75 -9.92 7.76 5.41
N HIS A 76 -10.14 7.26 6.62
CA HIS A 76 -9.24 6.29 7.26
C HIS A 76 -9.30 4.94 6.59
N GLN A 77 -10.49 4.48 6.22
CA GLN A 77 -10.66 3.25 5.46
C GLN A 77 -9.95 3.34 4.11
N PHE A 78 -10.13 4.45 3.41
CA PHE A 78 -9.50 4.68 2.12
C PHE A 78 -7.97 4.67 2.23
N ASP A 79 -7.42 5.40 3.20
CA ASP A 79 -5.97 5.44 3.42
C ASP A 79 -5.40 4.06 3.72
N ALA A 80 -6.08 3.28 4.57
CA ALA A 80 -5.65 1.91 4.91
C ALA A 80 -5.64 1.01 3.68
N LEU A 81 -6.66 1.09 2.83
CA LEU A 81 -6.74 0.29 1.62
C LEU A 81 -5.72 0.74 0.58
N ALA A 82 -5.49 2.05 0.43
CA ALA A 82 -4.47 2.58 -0.47
C ALA A 82 -3.05 2.21 0.00
N PHE A 83 -2.84 2.15 1.31
CA PHE A 83 -1.58 1.74 1.91
C PHE A 83 -1.31 0.24 1.75
N ASN A 84 -2.34 -0.56 1.59
CA ASN A 84 -2.28 -2.00 1.42
C ASN A 84 -1.63 -2.36 0.06
N ILE A 85 -2.12 -3.35 -0.60
CA ILE A 85 -1.58 -3.80 -1.87
C ILE A 85 -2.57 -3.47 -2.98
N GLY A 86 -2.12 -2.69 -3.95
CA GLY A 86 -2.92 -2.43 -5.14
C GLY A 86 -2.93 -3.60 -6.12
N GLY A 87 -3.57 -3.38 -7.25
CA GLY A 87 -3.56 -4.28 -8.38
C GLY A 87 -4.62 -5.37 -8.34
N ALA A 88 -4.42 -6.39 -9.19
CA ALA A 88 -5.39 -7.45 -9.39
C ALA A 88 -5.62 -8.28 -8.12
N ALA A 89 -4.58 -8.50 -7.33
CA ALA A 89 -4.69 -9.24 -6.08
C ALA A 89 -5.63 -8.56 -5.09
N PHE A 90 -5.54 -7.24 -4.97
CA PHE A 90 -6.45 -6.46 -4.13
C PHE A 90 -7.89 -6.53 -4.65
N ALA A 91 -8.10 -6.25 -5.92
CA ALA A 91 -9.44 -6.19 -6.52
C ALA A 91 -10.24 -7.49 -6.37
N GLY A 92 -9.57 -8.65 -6.46
CA GLY A 92 -10.18 -9.96 -6.29
C GLY A 92 -10.12 -10.52 -4.89
N SER A 93 -9.65 -9.76 -3.90
CA SER A 93 -9.40 -10.26 -2.55
C SER A 93 -10.67 -10.50 -1.75
N THR A 94 -10.56 -11.35 -0.74
CA THR A 94 -11.62 -11.59 0.24
C THR A 94 -11.92 -10.33 1.04
N LEU A 95 -10.92 -9.50 1.30
CA LEU A 95 -11.09 -8.20 1.98
C LEU A 95 -12.09 -7.33 1.23
N VAL A 96 -11.90 -7.16 -0.07
CA VAL A 96 -12.79 -6.37 -0.94
C VAL A 96 -14.20 -6.95 -0.94
N LYS A 97 -14.33 -8.26 -1.07
CA LYS A 97 -15.64 -8.94 -1.05
C LYS A 97 -16.39 -8.69 0.25
N LYS A 98 -15.72 -8.83 1.38
CA LYS A 98 -16.30 -8.58 2.70
C LYS A 98 -16.71 -7.13 2.88
N PHE A 99 -15.84 -6.19 2.49
CA PHE A 99 -16.16 -4.77 2.57
C PHE A 99 -17.42 -4.44 1.74
N ASN A 100 -17.49 -4.93 0.51
CA ASN A 100 -18.61 -4.66 -0.39
C ASN A 100 -19.93 -5.24 0.09
N THR A 101 -19.91 -6.28 0.92
CA THR A 101 -21.13 -6.82 1.57
C THR A 101 -21.48 -6.11 2.86
N GLY A 102 -20.67 -5.15 3.31
CA GLY A 102 -20.88 -4.41 4.54
C GLY A 102 -20.22 -5.04 5.78
N ASP A 103 -19.48 -6.10 5.61
CA ASP A 103 -18.76 -6.77 6.70
C ASP A 103 -17.42 -6.08 6.97
N ILE A 104 -17.49 -4.93 7.65
CA ILE A 104 -16.33 -4.10 7.95
C ILE A 104 -15.36 -4.81 8.89
N GLN A 105 -15.87 -5.47 9.93
CA GLN A 105 -15.03 -6.22 10.86
C GLN A 105 -14.34 -7.38 10.16
N GLY A 106 -15.06 -8.15 9.35
CA GLY A 106 -14.48 -9.23 8.57
C GLY A 106 -13.42 -8.75 7.59
N ALA A 107 -13.65 -7.60 6.94
CA ALA A 107 -12.66 -6.99 6.07
C ALA A 107 -11.40 -6.61 6.85
N SER A 108 -11.53 -6.00 8.03
CA SER A 108 -10.39 -5.64 8.87
C SER A 108 -9.57 -6.85 9.29
N ASP A 109 -10.20 -7.99 9.52
CA ASP A 109 -9.54 -9.23 9.92
C ASP A 109 -8.73 -9.86 8.79
N GLU A 110 -8.90 -9.39 7.55
CA GLU A 110 -8.11 -9.86 6.41
C GLU A 110 -6.75 -9.19 6.29
N PHE A 111 -6.55 -8.01 6.88
CA PHE A 111 -5.25 -7.32 6.79
C PHE A 111 -4.08 -8.19 7.27
N PRO A 112 -4.15 -8.89 8.43
CA PRO A 112 -3.03 -9.70 8.89
C PRO A 112 -2.61 -10.82 7.94
N ARG A 113 -3.47 -11.24 7.02
CA ARG A 113 -3.16 -12.32 6.07
C ARG A 113 -2.17 -11.90 4.99
N TRP A 114 -1.96 -10.60 4.79
CA TRP A 114 -1.06 -10.05 3.77
C TRP A 114 0.35 -9.81 4.34
N CYS A 115 0.90 -10.78 5.04
CA CYS A 115 2.20 -10.68 5.72
C CYS A 115 3.29 -11.57 5.11
N HIS A 116 3.02 -12.19 3.96
CA HIS A 116 3.95 -13.12 3.33
C HIS A 116 4.69 -12.49 2.15
N CYS A 117 5.95 -12.85 1.98
CA CYS A 117 6.73 -12.58 0.80
C CYS A 117 7.40 -13.88 0.37
N GLY A 118 7.12 -14.34 -0.86
CA GLY A 118 7.65 -15.61 -1.37
C GLY A 118 7.24 -16.83 -0.53
N GLY A 119 6.09 -16.78 0.14
CA GLY A 119 5.57 -17.85 0.99
C GLY A 119 6.00 -17.77 2.45
N ASP A 120 6.98 -16.92 2.78
CA ASP A 120 7.48 -16.75 4.15
C ASP A 120 6.82 -15.54 4.84
N VAL A 121 6.56 -15.66 6.16
CA VAL A 121 6.08 -14.55 6.97
C VAL A 121 7.20 -13.54 7.17
N VAL A 122 6.92 -12.26 6.87
CA VAL A 122 7.88 -11.17 7.02
C VAL A 122 7.47 -10.31 8.22
N PRO A 123 8.28 -10.22 9.30
CA PRO A 123 7.92 -9.46 10.50
C PRO A 123 7.57 -7.99 10.24
N GLY A 124 8.26 -7.34 9.31
CA GLY A 124 7.95 -5.96 8.91
C GLY A 124 6.57 -5.82 8.29
N LEU A 125 6.13 -6.81 7.50
CA LEU A 125 4.80 -6.85 6.92
C LEU A 125 3.74 -7.10 7.98
N VAL A 126 4.01 -7.93 8.99
CA VAL A 126 3.09 -8.16 10.12
C VAL A 126 2.78 -6.84 10.82
N LYS A 127 3.81 -6.05 11.14
CA LYS A 127 3.64 -4.74 11.78
C LYS A 127 2.88 -3.76 10.90
N ARG A 128 3.20 -3.73 9.61
CA ARG A 128 2.55 -2.87 8.62
C ARG A 128 1.05 -3.19 8.52
N ARG A 129 0.71 -4.46 8.40
CA ARG A 129 -0.71 -4.88 8.32
C ARG A 129 -1.46 -4.55 9.59
N ALA A 130 -0.84 -4.67 10.76
CA ALA A 130 -1.47 -4.29 12.03
C ALA A 130 -1.76 -2.80 12.09
N ALA A 131 -0.84 -1.95 11.63
CA ALA A 131 -1.03 -0.50 11.58
C ALA A 131 -2.15 -0.11 10.60
N GLU A 132 -2.22 -0.76 9.45
CA GLU A 132 -3.29 -0.55 8.46
C GLU A 132 -4.64 -0.94 9.01
N ARG A 133 -4.72 -2.09 9.68
CA ARG A 133 -5.96 -2.54 10.31
C ARG A 133 -6.46 -1.57 11.35
N GLU A 134 -5.58 -1.06 12.20
CA GLU A 134 -5.92 -0.05 13.20
C GLU A 134 -6.46 1.22 12.54
N MET A 135 -5.79 1.71 11.50
CA MET A 135 -6.24 2.86 10.71
C MET A 135 -7.62 2.60 10.09
N PHE A 136 -7.82 1.43 9.50
CA PHE A 136 -9.07 1.04 8.86
C PHE A 136 -10.25 1.07 9.83
N LEU A 137 -10.01 0.72 11.08
CA LEU A 137 -11.05 0.65 12.11
C LEU A 137 -11.35 2.00 12.79
N ARG A 138 -10.60 3.05 12.48
CA ARG A 138 -10.89 4.41 12.97
C ARG A 138 -12.14 4.93 12.27
#